data_7e56f86d4727139106a8d6e26112e703
#
_entry.id   7e56f86d4727139106a8d6e26112e703
#
_cell.length_a   1.000
_cell.length_b   1.000
_cell.length_c   1.000
_cell.angle_alpha   90.00
_cell.angle_beta   90.00
_cell.angle_gamma   90.00
#
_symmetry.space_group_name_H-M   'P 1'
#
loop_
_entity.id
_entity.type
_entity.pdbx_description
1 polymer ?
#
loop_
_entity_poly.entity_id
_entity_poly.type
_entity_poly.pdbx_seq_one_letter_code
_entity_poly.pdbx_strand_id
1 'polypeptide(L)' 'MSIWVKIKNMDNRDGAVVSVKVFDTQGQQGETVELNTQEEVEKLVHGSNKIVVEEVRQP' A
#
# COMPACT_ATOMS: atom_id res chain seq x y z
N MET A 1 -2.70 18.21 8.86
CA MET A 1 -3.91 17.71 8.20
C MET A 1 -3.74 16.22 7.91
N SER A 2 -4.81 15.46 8.07
CA SER A 2 -4.78 14.02 7.83
C SER A 2 -5.76 13.70 6.71
N ILE A 3 -5.32 12.83 5.80
CA ILE A 3 -6.11 12.49 4.62
C ILE A 3 -6.21 10.97 4.52
N TRP A 4 -7.42 10.47 4.44
CA TRP A 4 -7.66 9.05 4.18
C TRP A 4 -7.53 8.79 2.68
N VAL A 5 -6.80 7.76 2.33
CA VAL A 5 -6.67 7.32 0.95
C VAL A 5 -7.09 5.85 0.85
N LYS A 6 -7.66 5.50 -0.30
CA LYS A 6 -8.02 4.11 -0.60
C LYS A 6 -7.12 3.62 -1.71
N ILE A 7 -6.52 2.45 -1.51
CA ILE A 7 -5.64 1.82 -2.49
C ILE A 7 -6.27 0.48 -2.85
N LYS A 8 -6.48 0.27 -4.13
CA LYS A 8 -7.12 -0.95 -4.62
C LYS A 8 -6.29 -1.57 -5.73
N ASN A 9 -6.09 -2.88 -5.66
CA ASN A 9 -5.48 -3.63 -6.76
C ASN A 9 -6.58 -3.87 -7.80
N MET A 10 -6.52 -3.14 -8.90
CA MET A 10 -7.55 -3.16 -9.93
C MET A 10 -7.36 -4.27 -10.96
N ASP A 11 -6.30 -5.06 -10.84
CA ASP A 11 -5.99 -6.11 -11.80
C ASP A 11 -6.94 -7.28 -11.64
N ASN A 12 -7.19 -7.99 -12.74
CA ASN A 12 -8.06 -9.18 -12.76
C ASN A 12 -7.28 -10.48 -12.96
N ARG A 13 -5.94 -10.41 -13.06
CA ARG A 13 -5.12 -11.59 -13.30
C ARG A 13 -4.77 -12.28 -11.99
N ASP A 14 -4.82 -13.60 -11.98
CA ASP A 14 -4.36 -14.36 -10.83
C ASP A 14 -2.87 -14.12 -10.61
N GLY A 15 -2.48 -13.96 -9.35
CA GLY A 15 -1.09 -13.74 -9.00
C GLY A 15 -0.62 -12.30 -9.12
N ALA A 16 -1.49 -11.39 -9.53
CA ALA A 16 -1.15 -9.97 -9.57
C ALA A 16 -1.29 -9.41 -8.14
N VAL A 17 -0.16 -9.21 -7.48
CA VAL A 17 -0.12 -8.78 -6.08
C VAL A 17 0.67 -7.48 -5.97
N VAL A 18 0.17 -6.55 -5.20
CA VAL A 18 0.92 -5.34 -4.86
C VAL A 18 1.14 -5.28 -3.35
N SER A 19 2.24 -4.69 -2.93
CA SER A 19 2.48 -4.41 -1.52
C SER A 19 2.27 -2.94 -1.25
N VAL A 20 1.67 -2.64 -0.11
CA VAL A 20 1.46 -1.28 0.38
C VAL A 20 2.26 -1.14 1.65
N LYS A 21 3.27 -0.29 1.61
CA LYS A 21 4.18 -0.08 2.74
C LYS A 21 3.99 1.30 3.30
N VAL A 22 3.88 1.40 4.61
CA VAL A 22 3.72 2.69 5.28
C VAL A 22 5.03 3.02 5.99
N PHE A 23 5.56 4.21 5.69
CA PHE A 23 6.78 4.71 6.33
C PHE A 23 6.40 5.87 7.24
N ASP A 24 6.96 5.88 8.45
CA ASP A 24 6.68 6.95 9.40
C ASP A 24 7.43 8.22 9.04
N THR A 25 7.28 9.25 9.88
CA THR A 25 7.89 10.55 9.62
C THR A 25 9.41 10.53 9.69
N GLN A 26 9.99 9.47 10.25
CA GLN A 26 11.44 9.31 10.34
C GLN A 26 11.98 8.38 9.26
N GLY A 27 11.13 7.92 8.35
CA GLY A 27 11.53 7.08 7.25
C GLY A 27 11.63 5.60 7.59
N GLN A 28 11.19 5.20 8.76
CA GLN A 28 11.22 3.79 9.15
C GLN A 28 9.97 3.10 8.63
N GLN A 29 10.17 1.91 8.06
CA GLN A 29 9.06 1.12 7.57
C GLN A 29 8.25 0.57 8.75
N GLY A 30 6.96 0.82 8.71
CA GLY A 30 6.03 0.29 9.69
C GLY A 30 5.25 -0.87 9.11
N GLU A 31 3.98 -0.63 8.82
CA GLU A 31 3.08 -1.67 8.36
C GLU A 31 3.28 -2.00 6.88
N THR A 32 3.14 -3.28 6.53
CA THR A 32 3.11 -3.73 5.14
C THR A 32 1.87 -4.58 4.94
N VAL A 33 1.11 -4.29 3.88
CA VAL A 33 -0.09 -5.03 3.52
C VAL A 33 0.04 -5.46 2.07
N GLU A 34 -0.28 -6.72 1.77
CA GLU A 34 -0.32 -7.19 0.39
C GLU A 34 -1.76 -7.26 -0.08
N LEU A 35 -2.00 -6.74 -1.28
CA LEU A 35 -3.33 -6.73 -1.89
C LEU A 35 -3.33 -7.67 -3.09
N ASN A 36 -4.15 -8.70 -3.01
CA ASN A 36 -4.41 -9.58 -4.14
C ASN A 36 -5.41 -8.89 -5.08
N THR A 37 -5.71 -9.57 -6.18
CA THR A 37 -6.64 -9.08 -7.19
C THR A 37 -7.92 -8.54 -6.54
N GLN A 38 -8.29 -7.32 -6.87
CA GLN A 38 -9.52 -6.63 -6.44
C GLN A 38 -9.59 -6.33 -4.94
N GLU A 39 -8.53 -6.60 -4.19
CA GLU A 39 -8.51 -6.22 -2.76
C GLU A 39 -8.17 -4.75 -2.61
N GLU A 40 -8.63 -4.17 -1.50
CA GLU A 40 -8.38 -2.76 -1.23
C GLU A 40 -8.09 -2.53 0.24
N VAL A 41 -7.43 -1.42 0.52
CA VAL A 41 -7.11 -1.01 1.88
C VAL A 41 -7.22 0.51 1.99
N GLU A 42 -7.61 0.98 3.16
CA GLU A 42 -7.63 2.41 3.46
C GLU A 42 -6.50 2.74 4.42
N LYS A 43 -5.80 3.83 4.15
CA LYS A 43 -4.68 4.28 4.97
C LYS A 43 -4.77 5.76 5.21
N LEU A 44 -4.25 6.19 6.35
CA LEU A 44 -4.23 7.59 6.74
C LEU A 44 -2.85 8.17 6.41
N VAL A 45 -2.86 9.27 5.66
CA VAL A 45 -1.63 10.01 5.36
C VAL A 45 -1.67 11.30 6.15
N HIS A 46 -0.64 11.53 6.97
CA HIS A 46 -0.56 12.76 7.75
C HIS A 46 0.90 13.15 7.96
N GLY A 47 1.14 14.44 8.10
CA GLY A 47 2.49 14.95 8.31
C GLY A 47 3.41 14.53 7.17
N SER A 48 4.56 14.00 7.52
CA SER A 48 5.55 13.58 6.53
C SER A 48 5.64 12.07 6.36
N ASN A 49 4.65 11.31 6.85
CA ASN A 49 4.64 9.88 6.55
C ASN A 49 4.36 9.69 5.06
N LYS A 50 4.68 8.52 4.56
CA LYS A 50 4.44 8.23 3.15
C LYS A 50 4.01 6.79 2.96
N ILE A 51 3.31 6.54 1.86
CA ILE A 51 2.83 5.21 1.51
C ILE A 51 3.44 4.86 0.16
N VAL A 52 4.06 3.68 0.08
CA VAL A 52 4.70 3.20 -1.14
C VAL A 52 3.95 1.98 -1.63
N VAL A 53 3.55 2.00 -2.89
CA VAL A 53 2.84 0.89 -3.53
C VAL A 53 3.78 0.29 -4.56
N GLU A 54 4.06 -1.00 -4.44
CA GLU A 54 4.99 -1.69 -5.33
C GLU A 54 4.40 -3.01 -5.81
N GLU A 55 4.72 -3.38 -7.02
CA GLU A 55 4.37 -4.68 -7.54
C GLU A 55 5.21 -5.75 -6.84
N VAL A 56 4.56 -6.84 -6.40
CA VAL A 56 5.27 -7.98 -5.84
C VAL A 56 5.57 -8.93 -7.00
N ARG A 57 6.85 -9.10 -7.28
CA ARG A 57 7.25 -9.98 -8.37
C ARG A 57 7.40 -11.40 -7.86
N GLN A 58 6.76 -12.31 -8.58
CA GLN A 58 6.89 -13.73 -8.32
C GLN A 58 8.07 -14.26 -9.12
N PRO A 59 8.92 -15.12 -8.55
CA PRO A 59 10.02 -15.73 -9.29
C PRO A 59 9.53 -16.67 -10.38
#